data_a33ab6ca648fca218f920d213a3ac44b
#
_entry.id   a33ab6ca648fca218f920d213a3ac44b
#
_cell.length_a   1.000
_cell.length_b   1.000
_cell.length_c   1.000
_cell.angle_alpha   90.00
_cell.angle_beta   90.00
_cell.angle_gamma   90.00
#
_symmetry.space_group_name_H-M   'P 1'
#
loop_
_entity.id
_entity.type
_entity.pdbx_description
1 polymer ?
#
loop_
_entity_poly.entity_id
_entity_poly.type
_entity_poly.pdbx_seq_one_letter_code
_entity_poly.pdbx_strand_id
1 'polypeptide(L)'
;MKKEEKQVMIDDLSKRLDENNIIYIADISSLDAVATSSLRRQCFAKNIKLSVVKNTLLKKAMENVQGKDFTELYDILPGPTAIMLSDTGNLPAKLIKDFRKKNDKPVLKGAFVEESIYIGDDQLNLLADIKSKDELIGEVIGLLQSPAKNVISALTSSKGKIAGLVKTLSEKEA
;
A
#
# COMPACT_ATOMS: atom_id res chain seq x y z
N MET A 1 1.40 31.53 -13.02
CA MET A 1 0.59 31.28 -11.81
C MET A 1 0.68 32.50 -10.92
N LYS A 2 -0.45 33.09 -10.57
CA LYS A 2 -0.54 34.20 -9.61
C LYS A 2 -0.22 33.71 -8.19
N LYS A 3 0.10 34.64 -7.28
CA LYS A 3 0.44 34.28 -5.88
C LYS A 3 -0.73 33.61 -5.16
N GLU A 4 -1.94 34.09 -5.44
CA GLU A 4 -3.19 33.56 -4.89
C GLU A 4 -3.46 32.11 -5.33
N GLU A 5 -3.26 31.79 -6.61
CA GLU A 5 -3.41 30.44 -7.14
C GLU A 5 -2.44 29.43 -6.48
N LYS A 6 -1.22 29.89 -6.18
CA LYS A 6 -0.23 29.04 -5.49
C LYS A 6 -0.65 28.76 -4.05
N GLN A 7 -1.22 29.76 -3.37
CA GLN A 7 -1.68 29.57 -2.00
C GLN A 7 -2.85 28.57 -1.94
N VAL A 8 -3.82 28.73 -2.81
CA VAL A 8 -4.95 27.78 -2.92
C VAL A 8 -4.45 26.34 -3.17
N MET A 9 -3.44 26.18 -4.05
CA MET A 9 -2.87 24.84 -4.29
C MET A 9 -2.11 24.28 -3.07
N ILE A 10 -1.40 25.12 -2.32
CA ILE A 10 -0.72 24.70 -1.09
C ILE A 10 -1.76 24.26 -0.07
N ASP A 11 -2.82 25.01 0.11
CA ASP A 11 -3.87 24.73 1.09
C ASP A 11 -4.65 23.44 0.72
N ASP A 12 -4.93 23.23 -0.57
CA ASP A 12 -5.54 21.99 -1.07
C ASP A 12 -4.63 20.77 -0.87
N LEU A 13 -3.33 20.91 -1.18
CA LEU A 13 -2.34 19.87 -0.97
C LEU A 13 -2.17 19.56 0.53
N SER A 14 -2.11 20.58 1.39
CA SER A 14 -1.99 20.39 2.84
C SER A 14 -3.18 19.59 3.39
N LYS A 15 -4.41 19.91 2.99
CA LYS A 15 -5.60 19.17 3.38
C LYS A 15 -5.53 17.71 2.94
N ARG A 16 -5.13 17.45 1.70
CA ARG A 16 -5.00 16.09 1.17
C ARG A 16 -3.92 15.29 1.88
N LEU A 17 -2.80 15.91 2.26
CA LEU A 17 -1.73 15.28 3.02
C LEU A 17 -2.14 15.00 4.47
N ASP A 18 -2.99 15.85 5.05
CA ASP A 18 -3.51 15.68 6.40
C ASP A 18 -4.53 14.51 6.45
N GLU A 19 -5.46 14.46 5.49
CA GLU A 19 -6.47 13.41 5.38
C GLU A 19 -5.89 12.01 5.13
N ASN A 20 -4.75 11.92 4.42
CA ASN A 20 -4.17 10.64 4.03
C ASN A 20 -2.92 10.32 4.86
N ASN A 21 -2.90 9.14 5.46
CA ASN A 21 -1.74 8.65 6.24
C ASN A 21 -0.72 7.89 5.39
N ILE A 22 -1.01 7.70 4.11
CA ILE A 22 -0.16 6.95 3.19
C ILE A 22 0.13 7.79 1.96
N ILE A 23 1.38 8.19 1.82
CA ILE A 23 1.86 9.11 0.79
C ILE A 23 3.08 8.48 0.12
N TYR A 24 2.98 8.23 -1.19
CA TYR A 24 4.09 7.75 -2.00
C TYR A 24 4.57 8.86 -2.90
N ILE A 25 5.88 9.02 -2.99
CA ILE A 25 6.56 9.98 -3.86
C ILE A 25 7.32 9.19 -4.92
N ALA A 26 6.93 9.36 -6.18
CA ALA A 26 7.51 8.62 -7.28
C ALA A 26 7.92 9.56 -8.44
N ASP A 27 8.91 9.14 -9.19
CA ASP A 27 9.30 9.77 -10.46
C ASP A 27 8.63 9.06 -11.63
N ILE A 28 7.76 9.79 -12.33
CA ILE A 28 7.06 9.33 -13.55
C ILE A 28 7.60 10.00 -14.81
N SER A 29 8.77 10.65 -14.74
CA SER A 29 9.39 11.25 -15.91
C SER A 29 9.72 10.19 -16.97
N SER A 30 9.80 10.61 -18.23
CA SER A 30 10.11 9.74 -19.38
C SER A 30 9.09 8.65 -19.71
N LEU A 31 7.90 8.67 -19.10
CA LEU A 31 6.78 7.83 -19.55
C LEU A 31 6.06 8.48 -20.71
N ASP A 32 5.74 7.68 -21.73
CA ASP A 32 4.90 8.11 -22.83
C ASP A 32 3.49 8.50 -22.37
N ALA A 33 2.79 9.29 -23.17
CA ALA A 33 1.41 9.69 -22.88
C ALA A 33 0.48 8.50 -22.70
N VAL A 34 0.67 7.44 -23.49
CA VAL A 34 -0.11 6.19 -23.40
C VAL A 34 0.16 5.47 -22.09
N ALA A 35 1.43 5.32 -21.70
CA ALA A 35 1.85 4.71 -20.45
C ALA A 35 1.34 5.52 -19.25
N THR A 36 1.47 6.85 -19.29
CA THR A 36 0.95 7.75 -18.23
C THR A 36 -0.57 7.63 -18.09
N SER A 37 -1.30 7.57 -19.19
CA SER A 37 -2.76 7.38 -19.16
C SER A 37 -3.14 6.01 -18.57
N SER A 38 -2.40 4.96 -18.95
CA SER A 38 -2.58 3.61 -18.40
C SER A 38 -2.32 3.58 -16.91
N LEU A 39 -1.22 4.22 -16.43
CA LEU A 39 -0.90 4.34 -15.01
C LEU A 39 -2.03 5.04 -14.25
N ARG A 40 -2.53 6.17 -14.76
CA ARG A 40 -3.65 6.90 -14.13
C ARG A 40 -4.92 6.05 -14.02
N ARG A 41 -5.24 5.27 -15.08
CA ARG A 41 -6.40 4.35 -15.04
C ARG A 41 -6.23 3.25 -13.99
N GLN A 42 -5.04 2.68 -13.89
CA GLN A 42 -4.74 1.65 -12.88
C GLN A 42 -4.76 2.22 -11.46
N CYS A 43 -4.24 3.44 -11.27
CA CYS A 43 -4.35 4.15 -9.99
C CYS A 43 -5.82 4.37 -9.61
N PHE A 44 -6.62 4.87 -10.55
CA PHE A 44 -8.04 5.11 -10.32
C PHE A 44 -8.81 3.83 -9.98
N ALA A 45 -8.54 2.72 -10.69
CA ALA A 45 -9.15 1.42 -10.44
C ALA A 45 -8.84 0.85 -9.03
N LYS A 46 -7.70 1.27 -8.44
CA LYS A 46 -7.27 0.87 -7.09
C LYS A 46 -7.49 1.96 -6.03
N ASN A 47 -8.31 2.97 -6.32
CA ASN A 47 -8.57 4.13 -5.46
C ASN A 47 -7.32 4.90 -5.02
N ILE A 48 -6.28 4.93 -5.86
CA ILE A 48 -5.06 5.69 -5.63
C ILE A 48 -5.17 7.04 -6.34
N LYS A 49 -5.06 8.13 -5.60
CA LYS A 49 -5.06 9.49 -6.16
C LYS A 49 -3.66 9.86 -6.63
N LEU A 50 -3.42 9.87 -7.95
CA LEU A 50 -2.16 10.26 -8.56
C LEU A 50 -2.20 11.74 -8.96
N SER A 51 -1.28 12.54 -8.41
CA SER A 51 -1.11 13.95 -8.72
C SER A 51 0.35 14.29 -9.01
N VAL A 52 0.60 15.09 -10.04
CA VAL A 52 1.94 15.64 -10.34
C VAL A 52 1.99 17.05 -9.78
N VAL A 53 2.96 17.33 -8.94
CA VAL A 53 3.06 18.59 -8.23
C VAL A 53 4.46 19.19 -8.33
N LYS A 54 4.55 20.51 -8.19
CA LYS A 54 5.84 21.20 -8.06
C LYS A 54 6.45 20.93 -6.68
N ASN A 55 7.73 20.58 -6.64
CA ASN A 55 8.46 20.29 -5.39
C ASN A 55 8.38 21.43 -4.38
N THR A 56 8.50 22.68 -4.85
CA THR A 56 8.43 23.87 -3.97
C THR A 56 7.06 24.08 -3.33
N LEU A 57 5.97 23.68 -4.01
CA LEU A 57 4.61 23.74 -3.45
C LEU A 57 4.38 22.58 -2.49
N LEU A 58 4.90 21.40 -2.86
CA LEU A 58 4.83 20.21 -2.03
C LEU A 58 5.56 20.41 -0.71
N LYS A 59 6.79 20.94 -0.75
CA LYS A 59 7.56 21.24 0.45
C LYS A 59 6.80 22.17 1.40
N LYS A 60 6.25 23.28 0.88
CA LYS A 60 5.44 24.21 1.68
C LYS A 60 4.17 23.58 2.23
N ALA A 61 3.53 22.71 1.45
CA ALA A 61 2.35 21.98 1.91
C ALA A 61 2.70 21.03 3.05
N MET A 62 3.83 20.33 2.97
CA MET A 62 4.34 19.44 4.04
C MET A 62 4.72 20.21 5.30
N GLU A 63 5.32 21.40 5.16
CA GLU A 63 5.65 22.28 6.29
C GLU A 63 4.41 22.81 7.02
N ASN A 64 3.29 22.96 6.31
CA ASN A 64 2.02 23.44 6.89
C ASN A 64 1.21 22.33 7.60
N VAL A 65 1.48 21.07 7.34
CA VAL A 65 0.78 19.94 7.99
C VAL A 65 1.36 19.77 9.40
N GLN A 66 0.48 19.83 10.39
CA GLN A 66 0.84 19.63 11.80
C GLN A 66 0.65 18.15 12.18
N GLY A 67 1.63 17.58 12.87
CA GLY A 67 1.53 16.21 13.41
C GLY A 67 2.14 15.10 12.56
N LYS A 68 2.68 15.40 11.38
CA LYS A 68 3.43 14.43 10.55
C LYS A 68 4.83 14.98 10.28
N ASP A 69 5.84 14.20 10.55
CA ASP A 69 7.23 14.59 10.28
C ASP A 69 7.64 14.13 8.87
N PHE A 70 7.90 15.09 8.01
CA PHE A 70 8.32 14.87 6.62
C PHE A 70 9.77 15.31 6.37
N THR A 71 10.54 15.57 7.41
CA THR A 71 11.87 16.19 7.31
C THR A 71 12.79 15.40 6.38
N GLU A 72 12.81 14.08 6.52
CA GLU A 72 13.66 13.21 5.71
C GLU A 72 13.23 13.12 4.23
N LEU A 73 11.97 13.46 3.93
CA LEU A 73 11.48 13.44 2.54
C LEU A 73 11.92 14.65 1.73
N TYR A 74 12.37 15.74 2.38
CA TYR A 74 12.78 16.95 1.66
C TYR A 74 14.02 16.72 0.78
N ASP A 75 14.92 15.86 1.21
CA ASP A 75 16.17 15.59 0.50
C ASP A 75 15.96 14.76 -0.78
N ILE A 76 14.84 14.06 -0.87
CA ILE A 76 14.50 13.22 -2.03
C ILE A 76 13.55 13.89 -3.03
N LEU A 77 13.07 15.10 -2.75
CA LEU A 77 12.20 15.87 -3.65
C LEU A 77 12.86 16.33 -4.98
N PRO A 78 14.20 16.53 -5.12
CA PRO A 78 14.79 16.99 -6.37
C PRO A 78 14.35 16.15 -7.58
N GLY A 79 14.06 16.83 -8.70
CA GLY A 79 13.59 16.22 -9.94
C GLY A 79 12.06 16.13 -10.07
N PRO A 80 11.55 15.48 -11.13
CA PRO A 80 10.11 15.32 -11.34
C PRO A 80 9.47 14.53 -10.21
N THR A 81 8.33 14.99 -9.73
CA THR A 81 7.69 14.41 -8.55
C THR A 81 6.20 14.22 -8.79
N ALA A 82 5.76 13.00 -8.63
CA ALA A 82 4.37 12.62 -8.58
C ALA A 82 4.05 12.06 -7.19
N ILE A 83 2.89 12.45 -6.66
CA ILE A 83 2.38 11.96 -5.39
C ILE A 83 1.27 10.96 -5.66
N MET A 84 1.32 9.84 -4.98
CA MET A 84 0.25 8.85 -4.92
C MET A 84 -0.27 8.81 -3.49
N LEU A 85 -1.56 9.10 -3.31
CA LEU A 85 -2.26 9.02 -2.03
C LEU A 85 -3.17 7.80 -2.03
N SER A 86 -3.15 7.04 -0.96
CA SER A 86 -3.93 5.81 -0.82
C SER A 86 -4.35 5.60 0.63
N ASP A 87 -5.44 4.89 0.83
CA ASP A 87 -5.90 4.48 2.16
C ASP A 87 -5.21 3.19 2.64
N THR A 88 -4.58 2.43 1.73
CA THR A 88 -3.93 1.15 2.03
C THR A 88 -2.44 1.21 1.70
N GLY A 89 -1.58 0.82 2.65
CA GLY A 89 -0.13 0.96 2.55
C GLY A 89 0.51 0.22 1.37
N ASN A 90 0.06 -0.98 1.06
CA ASN A 90 0.69 -1.84 0.08
C ASN A 90 0.24 -1.62 -1.39
N LEU A 91 -0.93 -1.02 -1.61
CA LEU A 91 -1.51 -0.90 -2.96
C LEU A 91 -0.65 -0.09 -3.93
N PRO A 92 -0.13 1.10 -3.57
CA PRO A 92 0.72 1.86 -4.48
C PRO A 92 2.01 1.12 -4.82
N ALA A 93 2.65 0.46 -3.84
CA ALA A 93 3.87 -0.31 -4.06
C ALA A 93 3.65 -1.51 -5.01
N LYS A 94 2.57 -2.27 -4.80
CA LYS A 94 2.16 -3.36 -5.71
C LYS A 94 1.87 -2.85 -7.11
N LEU A 95 1.21 -1.69 -7.23
CA LEU A 95 0.92 -1.08 -8.53
C LEU A 95 2.21 -0.69 -9.26
N ILE A 96 3.15 -0.03 -8.57
CA ILE A 96 4.44 0.33 -9.14
C ILE A 96 5.19 -0.92 -9.62
N LYS A 97 5.24 -1.97 -8.79
CA LYS A 97 5.88 -3.24 -9.12
C LYS A 97 5.26 -3.92 -10.35
N ASP A 98 3.92 -3.94 -10.43
CA ASP A 98 3.21 -4.53 -11.57
C ASP A 98 3.41 -3.71 -12.85
N PHE A 99 3.42 -2.38 -12.73
CA PHE A 99 3.62 -1.49 -13.87
C PHE A 99 5.05 -1.59 -14.43
N ARG A 100 6.03 -1.80 -13.56
CA ARG A 100 7.44 -1.99 -13.94
C ARG A 100 7.72 -3.29 -14.69
N LYS A 101 6.83 -4.26 -14.68
CA LYS A 101 6.96 -5.46 -15.54
C LYS A 101 6.95 -5.13 -17.04
N LYS A 102 6.38 -3.97 -17.41
CA LYS A 102 6.24 -3.52 -18.80
C LYS A 102 7.01 -2.22 -19.09
N ASN A 103 7.39 -1.48 -18.10
CA ASN A 103 8.02 -0.16 -18.22
C ASN A 103 9.12 -0.01 -17.16
N ASP A 104 10.15 0.77 -17.44
CA ASP A 104 11.24 1.01 -16.47
C ASP A 104 10.84 1.95 -15.32
N LYS A 105 9.75 2.68 -15.45
CA LYS A 105 9.22 3.64 -14.47
C LYS A 105 7.76 3.33 -14.13
N PRO A 106 7.25 3.81 -12.99
CA PRO A 106 7.75 4.81 -12.04
C PRO A 106 8.86 4.32 -11.09
N VAL A 107 9.78 5.22 -10.70
CA VAL A 107 10.82 4.96 -9.69
C VAL A 107 10.33 5.53 -8.35
N LEU A 108 10.38 4.72 -7.30
CA LEU A 108 10.04 5.17 -5.96
C LEU A 108 11.17 6.05 -5.43
N LYS A 109 10.86 7.29 -5.07
CA LYS A 109 11.79 8.18 -4.36
C LYS A 109 11.70 7.97 -2.86
N GLY A 110 10.49 7.88 -2.34
CA GLY A 110 10.21 7.61 -0.95
C GLY A 110 8.73 7.44 -0.70
N ALA A 111 8.42 6.94 0.47
CA ALA A 111 7.05 6.77 0.94
C ALA A 111 6.95 7.14 2.42
N PHE A 112 5.83 7.72 2.78
CA PHE A 112 5.39 7.92 4.15
C PHE A 112 4.20 6.99 4.39
N VAL A 113 4.39 6.00 5.26
CA VAL A 113 3.37 5.01 5.57
C VAL A 113 3.23 4.88 7.08
N GLU A 114 2.08 5.27 7.62
CA GLU A 114 1.73 5.13 9.04
C GLU A 114 2.86 5.63 10.00
N GLU A 115 3.29 6.89 9.81
CA GLU A 115 4.32 7.57 10.60
C GLU A 115 5.77 7.08 10.35
N SER A 116 5.95 6.10 9.46
CA SER A 116 7.29 5.62 9.07
C SER A 116 7.68 6.15 7.70
N ILE A 117 8.94 6.56 7.56
CA ILE A 117 9.50 7.05 6.30
C ILE A 117 10.36 5.95 5.67
N TYR A 118 10.13 5.71 4.40
CA TYR A 118 10.88 4.76 3.59
C TYR A 118 11.53 5.52 2.44
N ILE A 119 12.86 5.49 2.36
CA ILE A 119 13.64 6.23 1.36
C ILE A 119 14.26 5.25 0.36
N GLY A 120 14.11 5.59 -0.93
CA GLY A 120 14.71 4.85 -2.02
C GLY A 120 13.85 3.74 -2.58
N ASP A 121 14.30 3.26 -3.74
CA ASP A 121 13.59 2.25 -4.52
C ASP A 121 13.75 0.83 -3.96
N ASP A 122 14.82 0.59 -3.20
CA ASP A 122 15.10 -0.71 -2.58
C ASP A 122 14.01 -1.12 -1.59
N GLN A 123 13.34 -0.15 -0.99
CA GLN A 123 12.25 -0.37 -0.03
C GLN A 123 10.92 -0.78 -0.70
N LEU A 124 10.85 -0.74 -2.04
CA LEU A 124 9.61 -1.06 -2.76
C LEU A 124 9.09 -2.47 -2.46
N ASN A 125 9.99 -3.44 -2.32
CA ASN A 125 9.61 -4.82 -2.02
C ASN A 125 9.03 -4.94 -0.60
N LEU A 126 9.68 -4.30 0.38
CA LEU A 126 9.17 -4.25 1.76
C LEU A 126 7.80 -3.61 1.82
N LEU A 127 7.62 -2.47 1.13
CA LEU A 127 6.34 -1.76 1.06
C LEU A 127 5.24 -2.57 0.36
N ALA A 128 5.58 -3.40 -0.62
CA ALA A 128 4.62 -4.28 -1.29
C ALA A 128 4.18 -5.46 -0.41
N ASP A 129 5.05 -5.90 0.51
CA ASP A 129 4.81 -7.02 1.41
C ASP A 129 4.16 -6.59 2.75
N ILE A 130 4.05 -5.28 3.02
CA ILE A 130 3.31 -4.75 4.16
C ILE A 130 1.85 -5.20 4.06
N LYS A 131 1.34 -5.79 5.15
CA LYS A 131 -0.07 -6.17 5.26
C LYS A 131 -0.95 -4.94 5.49
N SER A 132 -2.16 -4.95 4.95
CA SER A 132 -3.14 -3.93 5.25
C SER A 132 -3.63 -4.06 6.70
N LYS A 133 -4.21 -3.00 7.25
CA LYS A 133 -4.79 -3.03 8.61
C LYS A 133 -5.81 -4.16 8.78
N ASP A 134 -6.68 -4.33 7.78
CA ASP A 134 -7.70 -5.37 7.79
C ASP A 134 -7.10 -6.77 7.71
N GLU A 135 -6.02 -6.95 6.92
CA GLU A 135 -5.27 -8.22 6.85
C GLU A 135 -4.60 -8.54 8.18
N LEU A 136 -4.01 -7.55 8.87
CA LEU A 136 -3.40 -7.73 10.19
C LEU A 136 -4.45 -8.09 11.25
N ILE A 137 -5.58 -7.41 11.27
CA ILE A 137 -6.69 -7.71 12.19
C ILE A 137 -7.20 -9.13 11.92
N GLY A 138 -7.39 -9.50 10.65
CA GLY A 138 -7.81 -10.85 10.27
C GLY A 138 -6.83 -11.92 10.71
N GLU A 139 -5.52 -11.68 10.60
CA GLU A 139 -4.47 -12.58 11.06
C GLU A 139 -4.48 -12.74 12.60
N VAL A 140 -4.60 -11.64 13.34
CA VAL A 140 -4.70 -11.68 14.81
C VAL A 140 -5.92 -12.49 15.26
N ILE A 141 -7.08 -12.26 14.62
CA ILE A 141 -8.28 -13.06 14.89
C ILE A 141 -8.04 -14.53 14.57
N GLY A 142 -7.39 -14.84 13.44
CA GLY A 142 -7.03 -16.19 13.04
C GLY A 142 -6.11 -16.87 14.05
N LEU A 143 -5.09 -16.16 14.55
CA LEU A 143 -4.17 -16.66 15.58
C LEU A 143 -4.89 -16.93 16.90
N LEU A 144 -5.80 -16.05 17.32
CA LEU A 144 -6.60 -16.25 18.54
C LEU A 144 -7.56 -17.45 18.44
N GLN A 145 -8.09 -17.70 17.24
CA GLN A 145 -8.98 -18.83 16.99
C GLN A 145 -8.24 -20.15 16.70
N SER A 146 -6.94 -20.08 16.36
CA SER A 146 -6.15 -21.26 15.98
C SER A 146 -6.13 -22.37 17.03
N PRO A 147 -5.90 -22.08 18.33
CA PRO A 147 -5.94 -23.15 19.36
C PRO A 147 -7.28 -23.87 19.39
N ALA A 148 -8.39 -23.14 19.34
CA ALA A 148 -9.73 -23.74 19.37
C ALA A 148 -10.00 -24.58 18.11
N LYS A 149 -9.63 -24.07 16.94
CA LYS A 149 -9.77 -24.81 15.67
C LYS A 149 -8.92 -26.08 15.65
N ASN A 150 -7.70 -26.04 16.19
CA ASN A 150 -6.81 -27.18 16.25
C ASN A 150 -7.37 -28.28 17.15
N VAL A 151 -7.93 -27.95 18.31
CA VAL A 151 -8.58 -28.91 19.20
C VAL A 151 -9.81 -29.53 18.56
N ILE A 152 -10.69 -28.73 17.95
CA ILE A 152 -11.87 -29.20 17.25
C ILE A 152 -11.48 -30.11 16.06
N SER A 153 -10.46 -29.74 15.30
CA SER A 153 -9.95 -30.51 14.19
C SER A 153 -9.37 -31.86 14.65
N ALA A 154 -8.62 -31.87 15.74
CA ALA A 154 -8.09 -33.11 16.34
C ALA A 154 -9.22 -34.07 16.78
N LEU A 155 -10.25 -33.57 17.45
CA LEU A 155 -11.41 -34.33 17.86
C LEU A 155 -12.22 -34.88 16.67
N THR A 156 -12.44 -34.01 15.64
CA THR A 156 -13.20 -34.44 14.46
C THR A 156 -12.43 -35.46 13.61
N SER A 157 -11.12 -35.31 13.48
CA SER A 157 -10.29 -36.26 12.75
C SER A 157 -10.22 -37.63 13.44
N SER A 158 -10.16 -37.64 14.78
CA SER A 158 -10.28 -38.87 15.57
C SER A 158 -11.61 -39.59 15.35
N LYS A 159 -12.72 -38.84 15.36
CA LYS A 159 -14.05 -39.40 15.08
C LYS A 159 -14.15 -40.00 13.67
N GLY A 160 -13.58 -39.31 12.66
CA GLY A 160 -13.55 -39.80 11.27
C GLY A 160 -12.73 -41.09 11.11
N LYS A 161 -11.58 -41.19 11.81
CA LYS A 161 -10.75 -42.43 11.82
C LYS A 161 -11.48 -43.59 12.45
N ILE A 162 -12.15 -43.41 13.58
CA ILE A 162 -12.90 -44.42 14.27
C ILE A 162 -14.10 -44.89 13.41
N ALA A 163 -14.85 -43.97 12.83
CA ALA A 163 -15.96 -44.30 11.94
C ALA A 163 -15.48 -45.05 10.68
N GLY A 164 -14.34 -44.69 10.11
CA GLY A 164 -13.73 -45.39 8.99
C GLY A 164 -13.29 -46.80 9.35
N LEU A 165 -12.68 -47.01 10.54
CA LEU A 165 -12.29 -48.34 11.01
C LEU A 165 -13.50 -49.24 11.25
N VAL A 166 -14.57 -48.75 11.86
CA VAL A 166 -15.81 -49.48 12.07
C VAL A 166 -16.42 -49.87 10.75
N LYS A 167 -16.45 -48.97 9.76
CA LYS A 167 -16.97 -49.28 8.42
C LYS A 167 -16.16 -50.36 7.70
N THR A 168 -14.83 -50.27 7.74
CA THR A 168 -13.97 -51.30 7.12
C THR A 168 -14.06 -52.67 7.82
N LEU A 169 -14.30 -52.70 9.13
CA LEU A 169 -14.54 -53.96 9.85
C LEU A 169 -15.89 -54.55 9.47
N SER A 170 -16.94 -53.75 9.40
CA SER A 170 -18.28 -54.26 8.98
C SER A 170 -18.30 -54.76 7.54
N GLU A 171 -17.49 -54.18 6.65
CA GLU A 171 -17.36 -54.66 5.26
C GLU A 171 -16.49 -55.93 5.11
N LYS A 172 -15.68 -56.27 6.11
CA LYS A 172 -14.87 -57.49 6.12
C LYS A 172 -15.60 -58.69 6.73
N GLU A 173 -16.62 -58.47 7.54
CA GLU A 173 -17.44 -59.51 8.15
C GLU A 173 -18.67 -59.90 7.31
N ALA A 174 -18.89 -59.20 6.20
CA ALA A 174 -19.93 -59.53 5.18
C ALA A 174 -19.28 -60.19 3.95
#